data_bc10c36c33a3e9aff914a19945c4efd9
#
_entry.id   bc10c36c33a3e9aff914a19945c4efd9
#
_cell.length_a   1.000
_cell.length_b   1.000
_cell.length_c   1.000
_cell.angle_alpha   90.00
_cell.angle_beta   90.00
_cell.angle_gamma   90.00
#
_symmetry.space_group_name_H-M   'P 1'
#
loop_
_entity.id
_entity.type
_entity.pdbx_description
1 polymer ?
#
loop_
_entity_poly.entity_id
_entity_poly.type
_entity_poly.pdbx_seq_one_letter_code
_entity_poly.pdbx_strand_id
1 'polypeptide(L)'
;MKNIPLRTFILLYKSSPKCVVLASITVLFIGIIPSINILVMIRLIDIVVNLLQNHTHFEYSLLLPTLLLWGSLLFLTHVFSGISSSLQTIIAEQFSINLITQLANKLTQVKNLNFFENKDHTIKLNAIHNGLYIRPLNYVSNLFFNLQRIIGLISLFGILFSISIYLPFIMIFATVPCIFISNHIAKKHSASIDKLQDKKESIQNYLYSGLDNQKNKDNLLFNFMLNFHHKFIENKELYINHFVKIAQKNLMLTIYADILITTLSIALFFLMVFIILSKSIGVGAIAGYIQAFSSTQQQLQDLSFYGKWFFAINKYFENYFCILDYKMPKPETQIKLEEKIH
;
A
#
# COMPACT_ATOMS: atom_id res chain seq x y z
N MET A 1 -1.05 -15.95 -17.86
CA MET A 1 -1.63 -14.75 -17.20
C MET A 1 -0.63 -13.62 -17.33
N LYS A 2 -0.86 -12.69 -18.29
CA LYS A 2 0.10 -11.65 -18.65
C LYS A 2 0.03 -10.49 -17.64
N ASN A 3 1.13 -10.23 -16.96
CA ASN A 3 1.51 -9.00 -16.23
C ASN A 3 0.35 -8.10 -15.72
N ILE A 4 -0.43 -8.62 -14.73
CA ILE A 4 -1.53 -7.88 -14.10
C ILE A 4 -1.08 -6.51 -13.60
N PRO A 5 0.05 -6.35 -12.90
CA PRO A 5 0.47 -5.03 -12.41
C PRO A 5 0.73 -4.03 -13.54
N LEU A 6 1.33 -4.47 -14.63
CA LEU A 6 1.58 -3.59 -15.79
C LEU A 6 0.27 -3.17 -16.47
N ARG A 7 -0.68 -4.09 -16.61
CA ARG A 7 -2.00 -3.81 -17.19
C ARG A 7 -2.81 -2.84 -16.32
N THR A 8 -2.76 -3.02 -15.00
CA THR A 8 -3.40 -2.11 -14.05
C THR A 8 -2.78 -0.71 -14.12
N PHE A 9 -1.45 -0.63 -14.20
CA PHE A 9 -0.77 0.65 -14.35
C PHE A 9 -1.13 1.37 -15.66
N ILE A 10 -1.22 0.63 -16.77
CA ILE A 10 -1.64 1.21 -18.08
C ILE A 10 -3.06 1.75 -17.99
N LEU A 11 -3.99 1.03 -17.32
CA LEU A 11 -5.35 1.51 -17.13
C LEU A 11 -5.40 2.75 -16.25
N LEU A 12 -4.61 2.79 -15.17
CA LEU A 12 -4.46 3.95 -14.31
C LEU A 12 -3.97 5.17 -15.11
N TYR A 13 -2.89 5.00 -15.88
CA TYR A 13 -2.34 6.09 -16.69
C TYR A 13 -3.34 6.62 -17.73
N LYS A 14 -4.11 5.72 -18.37
CA LYS A 14 -5.15 6.10 -19.33
C LYS A 14 -6.31 6.86 -18.71
N SER A 15 -6.63 6.58 -17.43
CA SER A 15 -7.74 7.26 -16.75
C SER A 15 -7.46 8.72 -16.45
N SER A 16 -6.21 9.08 -16.11
CA SER A 16 -5.86 10.45 -15.71
C SER A 16 -4.38 10.79 -15.97
N PRO A 17 -3.93 10.89 -17.26
CA PRO A 17 -2.51 11.03 -17.59
C PRO A 17 -1.87 12.29 -16.99
N LYS A 18 -2.56 13.42 -17.02
CA LYS A 18 -2.05 14.70 -16.48
C LYS A 18 -1.84 14.64 -14.97
N CYS A 19 -2.82 14.11 -14.23
CA CYS A 19 -2.74 14.00 -12.77
C CYS A 19 -1.66 13.00 -12.36
N VAL A 20 -1.50 11.89 -13.08
CA VAL A 20 -0.46 10.87 -12.81
C VAL A 20 0.94 11.46 -12.99
N VAL A 21 1.17 12.22 -14.08
CA VAL A 21 2.46 12.90 -14.29
C VAL A 21 2.73 13.93 -13.20
N LEU A 22 1.74 14.75 -12.87
CA LEU A 22 1.90 15.76 -11.81
C LEU A 22 2.17 15.13 -10.44
N ALA A 23 1.44 14.06 -10.10
CA ALA A 23 1.68 13.29 -8.88
C ALA A 23 3.08 12.65 -8.86
N SER A 24 3.57 12.16 -9.99
CA SER A 24 4.93 11.60 -10.09
C SER A 24 6.00 12.66 -9.84
N ILE A 25 5.80 13.88 -10.33
CA ILE A 25 6.71 15.01 -10.09
C ILE A 25 6.70 15.39 -8.60
N THR A 26 5.52 15.51 -7.97
CA THR A 26 5.44 15.82 -6.53
C THR A 26 6.10 14.74 -5.68
N VAL A 27 5.92 13.48 -6.03
CA VAL A 27 6.55 12.32 -5.35
C VAL A 27 8.07 12.35 -5.49
N LEU A 28 8.61 12.75 -6.64
CA LEU A 28 10.05 12.97 -6.84
C LEU A 28 10.59 14.01 -5.85
N PHE A 29 9.95 15.15 -5.73
CA PHE A 29 10.36 16.19 -4.79
C PHE A 29 10.31 15.68 -3.33
N ILE A 30 9.17 15.08 -2.92
CA ILE A 30 9.01 14.55 -1.56
C ILE A 30 10.05 13.46 -1.24
N GLY A 31 10.43 12.64 -2.21
CA GLY A 31 11.46 11.62 -2.03
C GLY A 31 12.87 12.18 -1.82
N ILE A 32 13.22 13.29 -2.49
CA ILE A 32 14.57 13.88 -2.43
C ILE A 32 14.74 14.84 -1.26
N ILE A 33 13.72 15.60 -0.88
CA ILE A 33 13.78 16.61 0.17
C ILE A 33 14.36 16.09 1.49
N PRO A 34 14.04 14.90 2.01
CA PRO A 34 14.62 14.40 3.26
C PRO A 34 16.15 14.31 3.22
N SER A 35 16.73 13.93 2.10
CA SER A 35 18.19 13.85 1.93
C SER A 35 18.82 15.22 1.90
N ILE A 36 18.20 16.18 1.21
CA ILE A 36 18.66 17.59 1.22
C ILE A 36 18.58 18.16 2.63
N ASN A 37 17.49 17.85 3.34
CA ASN A 37 17.28 18.31 4.71
C ASN A 37 18.38 17.81 5.66
N ILE A 38 18.81 16.56 5.51
CA ILE A 38 19.95 16.00 6.29
C ILE A 38 21.24 16.76 5.98
N LEU A 39 21.54 17.05 4.70
CA LEU A 39 22.74 17.80 4.32
C LEU A 39 22.74 19.22 4.91
N VAL A 40 21.59 19.90 4.89
CA VAL A 40 21.44 21.24 5.50
C VAL A 40 21.60 21.16 7.02
N MET A 41 21.05 20.11 7.65
CA MET A 41 21.19 19.87 9.09
C MET A 41 22.64 19.63 9.50
N ILE A 42 23.42 18.87 8.71
CA ILE A 42 24.86 18.69 8.93
C ILE A 42 25.54 20.06 9.00
N ARG A 43 25.31 20.90 8.00
CA ARG A 43 25.92 22.22 7.92
C ARG A 43 25.51 23.14 9.07
N LEU A 44 24.23 23.07 9.46
CA LEU A 44 23.69 23.86 10.57
C LEU A 44 24.35 23.45 11.90
N ILE A 45 24.50 22.17 12.18
CA ILE A 45 25.15 21.67 13.39
C ILE A 45 26.63 22.09 13.42
N ASP A 46 27.34 21.97 12.29
CA ASP A 46 28.75 22.38 12.21
C ASP A 46 28.91 23.89 12.49
N ILE A 47 28.04 24.75 11.96
CA ILE A 47 28.04 26.19 12.27
C ILE A 47 27.81 26.41 13.77
N VAL A 48 26.83 25.75 14.39
CA VAL A 48 26.52 25.90 15.82
C VAL A 48 27.69 25.45 16.68
N VAL A 49 28.34 24.33 16.35
CA VAL A 49 29.53 23.83 17.08
C VAL A 49 30.69 24.80 16.99
N ASN A 50 30.98 25.34 15.79
CA ASN A 50 32.03 26.33 15.59
C ASN A 50 31.75 27.62 16.35
N LEU A 51 30.52 28.11 16.38
CA LEU A 51 30.11 29.27 17.19
C LEU A 51 30.35 29.06 18.68
N LEU A 52 30.08 27.84 19.19
CA LEU A 52 30.31 27.52 20.60
C LEU A 52 31.81 27.43 20.96
N GLN A 53 32.63 27.00 20.01
CA GLN A 53 34.09 26.84 20.23
C GLN A 53 34.88 28.14 20.04
N ASN A 54 34.56 28.95 19.03
CA ASN A 54 35.42 30.04 18.57
C ASN A 54 34.86 31.44 18.85
N HIS A 55 33.58 31.62 19.27
CA HIS A 55 32.90 32.90 19.53
C HIS A 55 33.03 33.95 18.41
N THR A 56 33.13 33.54 17.14
CA THR A 56 33.35 34.43 16.01
C THR A 56 32.02 35.03 15.50
N HIS A 57 31.94 36.37 15.44
CA HIS A 57 30.74 37.08 14.95
C HIS A 57 30.35 36.78 13.48
N PHE A 58 31.31 36.34 12.67
CA PHE A 58 31.11 36.05 11.26
C PHE A 58 30.17 34.84 11.02
N GLU A 59 30.16 33.88 11.92
CA GLU A 59 29.33 32.67 11.76
C GLU A 59 27.85 32.90 12.09
N TYR A 60 27.48 33.94 12.85
CA TYR A 60 26.09 34.34 13.07
C TYR A 60 25.40 34.77 11.77
N SER A 61 26.14 35.40 10.84
CA SER A 61 25.56 35.79 9.52
C SER A 61 25.20 34.60 8.64
N LEU A 62 25.84 33.43 8.84
CA LEU A 62 25.59 32.19 8.11
C LEU A 62 24.48 31.34 8.77
N LEU A 63 24.28 31.48 10.08
CA LEU A 63 23.30 30.68 10.84
C LEU A 63 21.87 31.00 10.42
N LEU A 64 21.53 32.26 10.27
CA LEU A 64 20.17 32.69 9.92
C LEU A 64 19.72 32.17 8.53
N PRO A 65 20.49 32.30 7.44
CA PRO A 65 20.12 31.78 6.13
C PRO A 65 20.05 30.25 6.10
N THR A 66 20.94 29.55 6.83
CA THR A 66 20.87 28.06 6.89
C THR A 66 19.66 27.59 7.65
N LEU A 67 19.24 28.28 8.71
CA LEU A 67 18.05 27.99 9.49
C LEU A 67 16.76 28.27 8.69
N LEU A 68 16.74 29.38 7.94
CA LEU A 68 15.64 29.70 7.02
C LEU A 68 15.54 28.67 5.89
N LEU A 69 16.66 28.22 5.35
CA LEU A 69 16.68 27.17 4.32
C LEU A 69 16.17 25.84 4.88
N TRP A 70 16.58 25.47 6.08
CA TRP A 70 16.08 24.27 6.76
C TRP A 70 14.56 24.35 7.00
N GLY A 71 14.07 25.47 7.54
CA GLY A 71 12.64 25.70 7.77
C GLY A 71 11.84 25.71 6.47
N SER A 72 12.37 26.30 5.38
CA SER A 72 11.72 26.31 4.07
C SER A 72 11.58 24.89 3.48
N LEU A 73 12.59 24.03 3.66
CA LEU A 73 12.52 22.62 3.22
C LEU A 73 11.46 21.83 3.99
N LEU A 74 11.32 22.05 5.30
CA LEU A 74 10.24 21.45 6.09
C LEU A 74 8.87 21.91 5.59
N PHE A 75 8.71 23.21 5.37
CA PHE A 75 7.46 23.77 4.84
C PHE A 75 7.12 23.17 3.46
N LEU A 76 8.09 23.13 2.54
CA LEU A 76 7.92 22.52 1.22
C LEU A 76 7.52 21.04 1.30
N THR A 77 8.09 20.29 2.23
CA THR A 77 7.72 18.88 2.44
C THR A 77 6.23 18.73 2.76
N HIS A 78 5.71 19.57 3.67
CA HIS A 78 4.29 19.54 4.04
C HIS A 78 3.38 19.98 2.90
N VAL A 79 3.74 21.05 2.17
CA VAL A 79 2.97 21.52 1.01
C VAL A 79 2.91 20.47 -0.08
N PHE A 80 4.05 19.91 -0.48
CA PHE A 80 4.08 18.87 -1.51
C PHE A 80 3.36 17.58 -1.07
N SER A 81 3.43 17.23 0.22
CA SER A 81 2.69 16.09 0.77
C SER A 81 1.17 16.29 0.65
N GLY A 82 0.67 17.49 0.98
CA GLY A 82 -0.75 17.85 0.81
C GLY A 82 -1.20 17.78 -0.65
N ILE A 83 -0.41 18.37 -1.56
CA ILE A 83 -0.68 18.33 -3.00
C ILE A 83 -0.69 16.89 -3.51
N SER A 84 0.31 16.08 -3.13
CA SER A 84 0.42 14.68 -3.53
C SER A 84 -0.77 13.85 -3.05
N SER A 85 -1.21 14.02 -1.80
CA SER A 85 -2.37 13.34 -1.24
C SER A 85 -3.66 13.69 -2.00
N SER A 86 -3.88 14.97 -2.27
CA SER A 86 -5.06 15.43 -3.03
C SER A 86 -5.06 14.87 -4.47
N LEU A 87 -3.91 14.89 -5.14
CA LEU A 87 -3.77 14.32 -6.49
C LEU A 87 -4.03 12.81 -6.49
N GLN A 88 -3.51 12.08 -5.51
CA GLN A 88 -3.74 10.63 -5.38
C GLN A 88 -5.23 10.32 -5.23
N THR A 89 -5.97 11.11 -4.46
CA THR A 89 -7.42 10.95 -4.29
C THR A 89 -8.15 11.19 -5.61
N ILE A 90 -7.82 12.26 -6.34
CA ILE A 90 -8.42 12.57 -7.65
C ILE A 90 -8.14 11.44 -8.66
N ILE A 91 -6.89 10.96 -8.71
CA ILE A 91 -6.49 9.86 -9.59
C ILE A 91 -7.27 8.58 -9.23
N ALA A 92 -7.42 8.28 -7.94
CA ALA A 92 -8.12 7.10 -7.46
C ALA A 92 -9.61 7.12 -7.84
N GLU A 93 -10.27 8.27 -7.69
CA GLU A 93 -11.67 8.44 -8.09
C GLU A 93 -11.86 8.26 -9.60
N GLN A 94 -11.04 8.94 -10.43
CA GLN A 94 -11.10 8.79 -11.88
C GLN A 94 -10.80 7.36 -12.33
N PHE A 95 -9.86 6.70 -11.67
CA PHE A 95 -9.53 5.30 -11.92
C PHE A 95 -10.69 4.38 -11.54
N SER A 96 -11.32 4.59 -10.38
CA SER A 96 -12.49 3.84 -9.92
C SER A 96 -13.66 3.95 -10.91
N ILE A 97 -13.99 5.16 -11.35
CA ILE A 97 -15.05 5.41 -12.34
C ILE A 97 -14.74 4.67 -13.65
N ASN A 98 -13.49 4.73 -14.12
CA ASN A 98 -13.09 4.03 -15.34
C ASN A 98 -13.24 2.50 -15.21
N LEU A 99 -12.83 1.93 -14.08
CA LEU A 99 -12.99 0.49 -13.80
C LEU A 99 -14.47 0.09 -13.77
N ILE A 100 -15.32 0.87 -13.09
CA ILE A 100 -16.76 0.63 -13.01
C ILE A 100 -17.39 0.67 -14.40
N THR A 101 -17.05 1.69 -15.20
CA THR A 101 -17.59 1.86 -16.55
C THR A 101 -17.19 0.69 -17.47
N GLN A 102 -15.92 0.25 -17.42
CA GLN A 102 -15.47 -0.90 -18.21
C GLN A 102 -16.16 -2.19 -17.77
N LEU A 103 -16.35 -2.39 -16.47
CA LEU A 103 -17.05 -3.56 -15.94
C LEU A 103 -18.53 -3.53 -16.33
N ALA A 104 -19.21 -2.39 -16.18
CA ALA A 104 -20.62 -2.23 -16.59
C ALA A 104 -20.79 -2.51 -18.08
N ASN A 105 -19.97 -1.90 -18.93
CA ASN A 105 -19.99 -2.15 -20.38
C ASN A 105 -19.76 -3.63 -20.73
N LYS A 106 -18.94 -4.33 -19.94
CA LYS A 106 -18.73 -5.76 -20.14
C LYS A 106 -19.97 -6.57 -19.74
N LEU A 107 -20.55 -6.25 -18.60
CA LEU A 107 -21.73 -6.96 -18.08
C LEU A 107 -22.98 -6.76 -18.95
N THR A 108 -23.15 -5.58 -19.57
CA THR A 108 -24.27 -5.35 -20.52
C THR A 108 -24.17 -6.21 -21.79
N GLN A 109 -22.95 -6.66 -22.14
CA GLN A 109 -22.74 -7.56 -23.27
C GLN A 109 -23.03 -9.03 -22.92
N VAL A 110 -23.18 -9.38 -21.63
CA VAL A 110 -23.45 -10.75 -21.19
C VAL A 110 -24.92 -11.09 -21.48
N LYS A 111 -25.16 -11.94 -22.49
CA LYS A 111 -26.48 -12.40 -22.89
C LYS A 111 -26.86 -13.78 -22.31
N ASN A 112 -25.93 -14.43 -21.59
CA ASN A 112 -26.09 -15.78 -21.10
C ASN A 112 -26.31 -15.78 -19.58
N LEU A 113 -27.46 -16.35 -19.14
CA LEU A 113 -27.81 -16.51 -17.72
C LEU A 113 -26.80 -17.40 -16.98
N ASN A 114 -26.23 -18.42 -17.63
CA ASN A 114 -25.27 -19.35 -17.03
C ASN A 114 -24.00 -18.64 -16.49
N PHE A 115 -23.72 -17.44 -17.00
CA PHE A 115 -22.62 -16.63 -16.47
C PHE A 115 -22.89 -16.19 -15.02
N PHE A 116 -24.12 -15.78 -14.72
CA PHE A 116 -24.54 -15.33 -13.40
C PHE A 116 -24.86 -16.48 -12.44
N GLU A 117 -25.21 -17.66 -12.97
CA GLU A 117 -25.48 -18.87 -12.20
C GLU A 117 -24.18 -19.57 -11.78
N ASN A 118 -23.07 -19.29 -12.47
CA ASN A 118 -21.77 -19.85 -12.11
C ASN A 118 -21.27 -19.26 -10.80
N LYS A 119 -21.14 -20.12 -9.78
CA LYS A 119 -20.70 -19.75 -8.43
C LYS A 119 -19.35 -19.02 -8.42
N ASP A 120 -18.39 -19.44 -9.27
CA ASP A 120 -17.08 -18.80 -9.35
C ASP A 120 -17.14 -17.37 -9.89
N HIS A 121 -18.01 -17.11 -10.86
CA HIS A 121 -18.21 -15.77 -11.40
C HIS A 121 -18.91 -14.87 -10.39
N THR A 122 -19.91 -15.37 -9.70
CA THR A 122 -20.63 -14.63 -8.66
C THR A 122 -19.73 -14.25 -7.50
N ILE A 123 -18.88 -15.16 -7.03
CA ILE A 123 -17.89 -14.87 -5.98
C ILE A 123 -16.90 -13.75 -6.44
N LYS A 124 -16.40 -13.84 -7.68
CA LYS A 124 -15.49 -12.80 -8.22
C LYS A 124 -16.19 -11.46 -8.38
N LEU A 125 -17.43 -11.43 -8.88
CA LEU A 125 -18.22 -10.20 -9.01
C LEU A 125 -18.49 -9.57 -7.64
N ASN A 126 -18.86 -10.35 -6.65
CA ASN A 126 -19.06 -9.88 -5.28
C ASN A 126 -17.76 -9.33 -4.68
N ALA A 127 -16.63 -10.00 -4.90
CA ALA A 127 -15.33 -9.53 -4.45
C ALA A 127 -14.92 -8.21 -5.13
N ILE A 128 -15.25 -8.03 -6.40
CA ILE A 128 -15.04 -6.78 -7.14
C ILE A 128 -15.95 -5.69 -6.58
N HIS A 129 -17.26 -5.96 -6.47
CA HIS A 129 -18.24 -5.01 -5.97
C HIS A 129 -17.88 -4.47 -4.58
N ASN A 130 -17.52 -5.35 -3.65
CA ASN A 130 -17.11 -4.98 -2.28
C ASN A 130 -15.79 -4.18 -2.23
N GLY A 131 -15.01 -4.19 -3.30
CA GLY A 131 -13.72 -3.50 -3.38
C GLY A 131 -13.70 -2.27 -4.29
N LEU A 132 -14.77 -1.96 -5.00
CA LEU A 132 -14.79 -0.98 -6.09
C LEU A 132 -14.26 0.42 -5.71
N TYR A 133 -14.54 0.90 -4.50
CA TYR A 133 -14.10 2.22 -4.05
C TYR A 133 -12.77 2.19 -3.29
N ILE A 134 -12.57 1.17 -2.45
CA ILE A 134 -11.42 1.12 -1.54
C ILE A 134 -10.16 0.60 -2.24
N ARG A 135 -10.29 -0.40 -3.13
CA ARG A 135 -9.14 -1.05 -3.76
C ARG A 135 -8.40 -0.17 -4.77
N PRO A 136 -9.08 0.62 -5.62
CA PRO A 136 -8.42 1.58 -6.50
C PRO A 136 -7.66 2.65 -5.72
N LEU A 137 -8.25 3.20 -4.63
CA LEU A 137 -7.59 4.16 -3.76
C LEU A 137 -6.32 3.56 -3.14
N ASN A 138 -6.44 2.36 -2.56
CA ASN A 138 -5.29 1.68 -1.96
C ASN A 138 -4.20 1.36 -3.00
N TYR A 139 -4.57 1.04 -4.24
CA TYR A 139 -3.60 0.80 -5.31
C TYR A 139 -2.81 2.06 -5.65
N VAL A 140 -3.50 3.18 -5.87
CA VAL A 140 -2.90 4.46 -6.20
C VAL A 140 -1.97 4.91 -5.08
N SER A 141 -2.46 4.93 -3.84
CA SER A 141 -1.66 5.35 -2.68
C SER A 141 -0.43 4.46 -2.49
N ASN A 142 -0.58 3.14 -2.52
CA ASN A 142 0.56 2.23 -2.39
C ASN A 142 1.58 2.38 -3.52
N LEU A 143 1.14 2.62 -4.76
CA LEU A 143 2.03 2.82 -5.89
C LEU A 143 2.89 4.07 -5.68
N PHE A 144 2.28 5.20 -5.36
CA PHE A 144 3.00 6.46 -5.17
C PHE A 144 3.86 6.46 -3.89
N PHE A 145 3.39 5.82 -2.80
CA PHE A 145 4.20 5.62 -1.60
C PHE A 145 5.46 4.79 -1.87
N ASN A 146 5.33 3.67 -2.59
CA ASN A 146 6.49 2.85 -2.94
C ASN A 146 7.47 3.60 -3.85
N LEU A 147 6.98 4.35 -4.84
CA LEU A 147 7.82 5.21 -5.68
C LEU A 147 8.57 6.25 -4.84
N GLN A 148 7.89 6.93 -3.93
CA GLN A 148 8.50 7.90 -3.02
C GLN A 148 9.62 7.27 -2.18
N ARG A 149 9.39 6.06 -1.62
CA ARG A 149 10.39 5.36 -0.80
C ARG A 149 11.59 4.92 -1.63
N ILE A 150 11.40 4.45 -2.84
CA ILE A 150 12.50 4.09 -3.74
C ILE A 150 13.36 5.31 -4.07
N ILE A 151 12.74 6.44 -4.42
CA ILE A 151 13.45 7.69 -4.71
C ILE A 151 14.21 8.18 -3.47
N GLY A 152 13.55 8.14 -2.31
CA GLY A 152 14.17 8.51 -1.04
C GLY A 152 15.35 7.62 -0.68
N LEU A 153 15.26 6.31 -0.89
CA LEU A 153 16.37 5.39 -0.68
C LEU A 153 17.57 5.70 -1.58
N ILE A 154 17.33 5.94 -2.87
CA ILE A 154 18.39 6.28 -3.83
C ILE A 154 19.12 7.55 -3.36
N SER A 155 18.37 8.57 -2.94
CA SER A 155 18.94 9.83 -2.48
C SER A 155 19.70 9.69 -1.15
N LEU A 156 19.20 8.90 -0.19
CA LEU A 156 19.85 8.63 1.09
C LEU A 156 21.11 7.77 0.92
N PHE A 157 21.08 6.80 0.00
CA PHE A 157 22.29 6.03 -0.33
C PHE A 157 23.41 6.92 -0.82
N GLY A 158 23.13 8.00 -1.57
CA GLY A 158 24.12 9.00 -1.96
C GLY A 158 24.84 9.58 -0.74
N ILE A 159 24.13 9.87 0.35
CA ILE A 159 24.75 10.36 1.61
C ILE A 159 25.58 9.25 2.28
N LEU A 160 25.06 8.03 2.36
CA LEU A 160 25.76 6.91 3.00
C LEU A 160 27.00 6.47 2.23
N PHE A 161 27.01 6.58 0.90
CA PHE A 161 28.18 6.32 0.06
C PHE A 161 29.37 7.28 0.38
N SER A 162 29.08 8.49 0.84
CA SER A 162 30.15 9.42 1.25
C SER A 162 30.92 8.94 2.49
N ILE A 163 30.32 8.08 3.32
CA ILE A 163 30.98 7.46 4.48
C ILE A 163 31.76 6.21 4.06
N SER A 164 31.03 5.26 3.47
CA SER A 164 31.57 3.97 3.05
C SER A 164 30.71 3.37 1.95
N ILE A 165 31.37 2.91 0.89
CA ILE A 165 30.68 2.25 -0.24
C ILE A 165 29.95 0.96 0.19
N TYR A 166 30.43 0.28 1.22
CA TYR A 166 29.90 -0.99 1.68
C TYR A 166 28.60 -0.83 2.49
N LEU A 167 28.37 0.30 3.14
CA LEU A 167 27.32 0.50 4.12
C LEU A 167 25.91 0.37 3.50
N PRO A 168 25.56 1.01 2.37
CA PRO A 168 24.27 0.83 1.71
C PRO A 168 24.02 -0.62 1.26
N PHE A 169 25.05 -1.29 0.74
CA PHE A 169 24.91 -2.68 0.29
C PHE A 169 24.64 -3.64 1.45
N ILE A 170 25.32 -3.48 2.57
CA ILE A 170 25.11 -4.28 3.77
C ILE A 170 23.69 -4.04 4.32
N MET A 171 23.19 -2.80 4.30
CA MET A 171 21.82 -2.47 4.71
C MET A 171 20.78 -3.15 3.81
N ILE A 172 20.95 -3.11 2.49
CA ILE A 172 20.07 -3.82 1.55
C ILE A 172 20.09 -5.33 1.84
N PHE A 173 21.28 -5.90 1.96
CA PHE A 173 21.46 -7.34 2.20
C PHE A 173 20.82 -7.78 3.53
N ALA A 174 20.92 -6.97 4.58
CA ALA A 174 20.29 -7.25 5.87
C ALA A 174 18.75 -7.18 5.82
N THR A 175 18.18 -6.37 4.93
CA THR A 175 16.71 -6.25 4.81
C THR A 175 16.07 -7.30 3.89
N VAL A 176 16.84 -7.90 2.97
CA VAL A 176 16.33 -8.90 2.03
C VAL A 176 15.67 -10.10 2.73
N PRO A 177 16.26 -10.76 3.75
CA PRO A 177 15.61 -11.86 4.46
C PRO A 177 14.26 -11.44 5.08
N CYS A 178 14.19 -10.22 5.59
CA CYS A 178 12.99 -9.67 6.23
C CYS A 178 11.86 -9.45 5.23
N ILE A 179 12.19 -8.99 4.02
CA ILE A 179 11.22 -8.85 2.93
C ILE A 179 10.68 -10.24 2.52
N PHE A 180 11.53 -11.25 2.44
CA PHE A 180 11.11 -12.61 2.11
C PHE A 180 10.18 -13.21 3.18
N ILE A 181 10.55 -13.09 4.46
CA ILE A 181 9.73 -13.57 5.58
C ILE A 181 8.38 -12.84 5.59
N SER A 182 8.40 -11.52 5.47
CA SER A 182 7.19 -10.68 5.41
C SER A 182 6.25 -11.07 4.27
N ASN A 183 6.81 -11.28 3.07
CA ASN A 183 6.03 -11.71 1.91
C ASN A 183 5.47 -13.12 2.07
N HIS A 184 6.21 -14.03 2.69
CA HIS A 184 5.73 -15.39 2.98
C HIS A 184 4.55 -15.36 3.96
N ILE A 185 4.66 -14.56 5.04
CA ILE A 185 3.59 -14.35 6.02
C ILE A 185 2.35 -13.75 5.33
N ALA A 186 2.52 -12.73 4.48
CA ALA A 186 1.43 -12.08 3.77
C ALA A 186 0.68 -13.04 2.84
N LYS A 187 1.40 -13.88 2.08
CA LYS A 187 0.80 -14.90 1.22
C LYS A 187 0.00 -15.92 2.04
N LYS A 188 0.57 -16.41 3.14
CA LYS A 188 -0.09 -17.39 4.01
C LYS A 188 -1.33 -16.81 4.69
N HIS A 189 -1.26 -15.53 5.11
CA HIS A 189 -2.38 -14.81 5.68
C HIS A 189 -3.52 -14.64 4.68
N SER A 190 -3.21 -14.20 3.45
CA SER A 190 -4.19 -14.08 2.37
C SER A 190 -4.88 -15.42 2.07
N ALA A 191 -4.11 -16.48 1.90
CA ALA A 191 -4.65 -17.82 1.64
C ALA A 191 -5.54 -18.34 2.79
N SER A 192 -5.22 -17.97 4.04
CA SER A 192 -6.01 -18.36 5.19
C SER A 192 -7.33 -17.58 5.29
N ILE A 193 -7.32 -16.29 4.94
CA ILE A 193 -8.52 -15.46 4.86
C ILE A 193 -9.43 -15.94 3.74
N ASP A 194 -8.87 -16.34 2.59
CA ASP A 194 -9.66 -16.86 1.48
C ASP A 194 -10.48 -18.09 1.87
N LYS A 195 -9.91 -18.99 2.69
CA LYS A 195 -10.64 -20.15 3.21
C LYS A 195 -11.81 -19.78 4.14
N LEU A 196 -11.78 -18.59 4.71
CA LEU A 196 -12.86 -18.07 5.55
C LEU A 196 -13.88 -17.21 4.76
N GLN A 197 -13.64 -17.03 3.45
CA GLN A 197 -14.49 -16.18 2.59
C GLN A 197 -15.94 -16.68 2.55
N ASP A 198 -16.15 -17.99 2.40
CA ASP A 198 -17.50 -18.58 2.35
C ASP A 198 -18.25 -18.34 3.66
N LYS A 199 -17.57 -18.43 4.82
CA LYS A 199 -18.17 -18.11 6.12
C LYS A 199 -18.50 -16.63 6.27
N LYS A 200 -17.61 -15.76 5.79
CA LYS A 200 -17.85 -14.32 5.79
C LYS A 200 -19.04 -13.94 4.93
N GLU A 201 -19.17 -14.55 3.76
CA GLU A 201 -20.31 -14.33 2.86
C GLU A 201 -21.62 -14.79 3.50
N SER A 202 -21.63 -15.97 4.15
CA SER A 202 -22.81 -16.44 4.90
C SER A 202 -23.23 -15.45 5.99
N ILE A 203 -22.28 -14.92 6.76
CA ILE A 203 -22.50 -13.92 7.81
C ILE A 203 -23.08 -12.63 7.21
N GLN A 204 -22.54 -12.15 6.11
CA GLN A 204 -23.04 -10.98 5.42
C GLN A 204 -24.47 -11.20 4.89
N ASN A 205 -24.75 -12.37 4.32
CA ASN A 205 -26.08 -12.72 3.83
C ASN A 205 -27.12 -12.75 4.97
N TYR A 206 -26.79 -13.27 6.14
CA TYR A 206 -27.67 -13.21 7.31
C TYR A 206 -27.90 -11.78 7.78
N LEU A 207 -26.85 -10.93 7.80
CA LEU A 207 -26.96 -9.52 8.16
C LEU A 207 -27.87 -8.76 7.18
N TYR A 208 -27.61 -8.91 5.88
CA TYR A 208 -28.42 -8.24 4.85
C TYR A 208 -29.87 -8.71 4.85
N SER A 209 -30.11 -10.01 5.06
CA SER A 209 -31.47 -10.54 5.16
C SER A 209 -32.24 -9.99 6.36
N GLY A 210 -31.52 -9.67 7.47
CA GLY A 210 -32.13 -9.05 8.65
C GLY A 210 -32.32 -7.54 8.56
N LEU A 211 -31.54 -6.84 7.70
CA LEU A 211 -31.58 -5.38 7.54
C LEU A 211 -32.37 -4.93 6.29
N ASP A 212 -32.79 -5.85 5.42
CA ASP A 212 -33.49 -5.54 4.19
C ASP A 212 -34.92 -5.10 4.49
N ASN A 213 -35.22 -3.82 4.28
CA ASN A 213 -36.53 -3.24 4.53
C ASN A 213 -37.69 -3.92 3.74
N GLN A 214 -37.40 -4.51 2.57
CA GLN A 214 -38.41 -5.20 1.79
C GLN A 214 -38.77 -6.56 2.40
N LYS A 215 -37.81 -7.26 3.01
CA LYS A 215 -37.96 -8.55 3.69
C LYS A 215 -38.37 -8.42 5.16
N ASN A 216 -38.27 -7.22 5.73
CA ASN A 216 -38.62 -6.99 7.14
C ASN A 216 -40.12 -7.26 7.43
N LYS A 217 -41.04 -7.05 6.50
CA LYS A 217 -42.46 -7.41 6.67
C LYS A 217 -42.63 -8.91 6.84
N ASP A 218 -42.00 -9.71 5.99
CA ASP A 218 -42.06 -11.17 6.07
C ASP A 218 -41.33 -11.70 7.31
N ASN A 219 -40.18 -11.08 7.65
CA ASN A 219 -39.42 -11.42 8.84
C ASN A 219 -40.20 -11.16 10.14
N LEU A 220 -41.00 -10.09 10.20
CA LEU A 220 -41.87 -9.78 11.33
C LEU A 220 -43.06 -10.74 11.41
N LEU A 221 -43.72 -11.05 10.27
CA LEU A 221 -44.86 -11.94 10.21
C LEU A 221 -44.52 -13.37 10.62
N PHE A 222 -43.35 -13.87 10.26
CA PHE A 222 -42.92 -15.25 10.52
C PHE A 222 -41.94 -15.38 11.68
N ASN A 223 -41.62 -14.29 12.41
CA ASN A 223 -40.69 -14.25 13.53
C ASN A 223 -39.29 -14.81 13.22
N PHE A 224 -38.83 -14.69 11.95
CA PHE A 224 -37.52 -15.18 11.51
C PHE A 224 -36.35 -14.37 12.05
N MET A 225 -36.60 -13.17 12.55
CA MET A 225 -35.57 -12.25 13.03
C MET A 225 -34.71 -12.86 14.14
N LEU A 226 -35.30 -13.58 15.09
CA LEU A 226 -34.58 -14.29 16.17
C LEU A 226 -33.69 -15.40 15.61
N ASN A 227 -34.19 -16.18 14.65
CA ASN A 227 -33.38 -17.25 14.04
C ASN A 227 -32.23 -16.72 13.21
N PHE A 228 -32.42 -15.62 12.47
CA PHE A 228 -31.33 -14.96 11.75
C PHE A 228 -30.28 -14.38 12.69
N HIS A 229 -30.71 -13.78 13.81
CA HIS A 229 -29.84 -13.25 14.83
C HIS A 229 -29.00 -14.36 15.50
N HIS A 230 -29.61 -15.46 15.88
CA HIS A 230 -28.90 -16.61 16.46
C HIS A 230 -27.86 -17.19 15.48
N LYS A 231 -28.26 -17.47 14.23
CA LYS A 231 -27.33 -17.97 13.20
C LYS A 231 -26.23 -16.97 12.86
N PHE A 232 -26.53 -15.67 12.89
CA PHE A 232 -25.53 -14.63 12.70
C PHE A 232 -24.49 -14.66 13.80
N ILE A 233 -24.90 -14.68 15.08
CA ILE A 233 -23.99 -14.72 16.23
C ILE A 233 -23.13 -15.99 16.17
N GLU A 234 -23.73 -17.15 16.02
CA GLU A 234 -23.04 -18.44 15.96
C GLU A 234 -21.96 -18.47 14.88
N ASN A 235 -22.32 -18.09 13.65
CA ASN A 235 -21.37 -18.06 12.54
C ASN A 235 -20.29 -16.98 12.73
N LYS A 236 -20.65 -15.85 13.34
CA LYS A 236 -19.72 -14.77 13.63
C LYS A 236 -18.70 -15.17 14.71
N GLU A 237 -19.12 -15.85 15.75
CA GLU A 237 -18.22 -16.38 16.79
C GLU A 237 -17.26 -17.41 16.23
N LEU A 238 -17.75 -18.36 15.43
CA LEU A 238 -16.90 -19.33 14.75
C LEU A 238 -15.88 -18.63 13.81
N TYR A 239 -16.31 -17.64 13.06
CA TYR A 239 -15.44 -16.87 12.21
C TYR A 239 -14.37 -16.11 13.01
N ILE A 240 -14.78 -15.40 14.09
CA ILE A 240 -13.87 -14.62 14.93
C ILE A 240 -12.83 -15.54 15.58
N ASN A 241 -13.24 -16.68 16.14
CA ASN A 241 -12.33 -17.62 16.78
C ASN A 241 -11.27 -18.17 15.79
N HIS A 242 -11.67 -18.48 14.56
CA HIS A 242 -10.72 -18.87 13.52
C HIS A 242 -9.81 -17.71 13.08
N PHE A 243 -10.39 -16.53 12.91
CA PHE A 243 -9.64 -15.33 12.52
C PHE A 243 -8.60 -14.95 13.58
N VAL A 244 -8.98 -14.95 14.87
CA VAL A 244 -8.08 -14.64 15.98
C VAL A 244 -6.91 -15.63 16.05
N LYS A 245 -7.16 -16.94 15.89
CA LYS A 245 -6.08 -17.95 15.86
C LYS A 245 -5.09 -17.69 14.71
N ILE A 246 -5.59 -17.33 13.52
CA ILE A 246 -4.75 -16.99 12.37
C ILE A 246 -3.98 -15.69 12.64
N ALA A 247 -4.66 -14.68 13.19
CA ALA A 247 -4.05 -13.39 13.52
C ALA A 247 -2.95 -13.54 14.59
N GLN A 248 -3.19 -14.31 15.65
CA GLN A 248 -2.20 -14.59 16.70
C GLN A 248 -0.96 -15.30 16.14
N LYS A 249 -1.15 -16.32 15.27
CA LYS A 249 -0.04 -17.01 14.65
C LYS A 249 0.79 -16.08 13.74
N ASN A 250 0.13 -15.22 12.98
CA ASN A 250 0.80 -14.25 12.13
C ASN A 250 1.50 -13.16 12.95
N LEU A 251 0.89 -12.72 14.06
CA LEU A 251 1.48 -11.76 14.99
C LEU A 251 2.80 -12.29 15.57
N MET A 252 2.82 -13.55 16.05
CA MET A 252 4.05 -14.16 16.54
C MET A 252 5.15 -14.21 15.48
N LEU A 253 4.82 -14.62 14.26
CA LEU A 253 5.79 -14.64 13.16
C LEU A 253 6.30 -13.22 12.80
N THR A 254 5.43 -12.22 12.86
CA THR A 254 5.81 -10.83 12.62
C THR A 254 6.74 -10.32 13.72
N ILE A 255 6.45 -10.61 15.00
CA ILE A 255 7.31 -10.25 16.13
C ILE A 255 8.71 -10.87 15.97
N TYR A 256 8.80 -12.14 15.61
CA TYR A 256 10.11 -12.78 15.37
C TYR A 256 10.87 -12.10 14.22
N ALA A 257 10.19 -11.76 13.13
CA ALA A 257 10.80 -11.02 12.03
C ALA A 257 11.29 -9.63 12.47
N ASP A 258 10.48 -8.91 13.25
CA ASP A 258 10.81 -7.56 13.72
C ASP A 258 11.99 -7.58 14.73
N ILE A 259 12.06 -8.58 15.62
CA ILE A 259 13.22 -8.79 16.51
C ILE A 259 14.49 -9.03 15.69
N LEU A 260 14.42 -9.86 14.65
CA LEU A 260 15.57 -10.14 13.79
C LEU A 260 16.02 -8.89 13.03
N ILE A 261 15.09 -8.09 12.51
CA ILE A 261 15.38 -6.82 11.86
C ILE A 261 16.06 -5.88 12.85
N THR A 262 15.52 -5.75 14.06
CA THR A 262 16.01 -4.81 15.06
C THR A 262 17.43 -5.19 15.53
N THR A 263 17.68 -6.47 15.78
CA THR A 263 19.02 -6.93 16.18
C THR A 263 20.07 -6.72 15.09
N LEU A 264 19.72 -7.01 13.83
CA LEU A 264 20.58 -6.72 12.68
C LEU A 264 20.84 -5.22 12.53
N SER A 265 19.83 -4.40 12.72
CA SER A 265 19.94 -2.94 12.64
C SER A 265 20.84 -2.36 13.71
N ILE A 266 20.76 -2.88 14.95
CA ILE A 266 21.65 -2.49 16.04
C ILE A 266 23.11 -2.85 15.69
N ALA A 267 23.34 -4.06 15.19
CA ALA A 267 24.68 -4.49 14.76
C ALA A 267 25.27 -3.58 13.66
N LEU A 268 24.43 -3.24 12.66
CA LEU A 268 24.81 -2.33 11.58
C LEU A 268 25.09 -0.90 12.09
N PHE A 269 24.30 -0.43 13.06
CA PHE A 269 24.54 0.86 13.68
C PHE A 269 25.88 0.91 14.40
N PHE A 270 26.23 -0.11 15.20
CA PHE A 270 27.54 -0.21 15.83
C PHE A 270 28.67 -0.22 14.79
N LEU A 271 28.52 -0.97 13.70
CA LEU A 271 29.49 -1.01 12.62
C LEU A 271 29.66 0.38 11.99
N MET A 272 28.57 1.10 11.75
CA MET A 272 28.61 2.47 11.22
C MET A 272 29.34 3.41 12.16
N VAL A 273 29.04 3.38 13.46
CA VAL A 273 29.69 4.20 14.48
C VAL A 273 31.20 3.90 14.52
N PHE A 274 31.60 2.62 14.45
CA PHE A 274 33.00 2.23 14.40
C PHE A 274 33.74 2.81 13.16
N ILE A 275 33.10 2.78 11.99
CA ILE A 275 33.66 3.37 10.76
C ILE A 275 33.81 4.90 10.90
N ILE A 276 32.81 5.56 11.50
CA ILE A 276 32.80 7.01 11.71
C ILE A 276 33.96 7.41 12.66
N LEU A 277 34.14 6.68 13.77
CA LEU A 277 35.22 6.96 14.75
C LEU A 277 36.61 6.74 14.17
N SER A 278 36.77 5.85 13.19
CA SER A 278 38.04 5.65 12.49
C SER A 278 38.41 6.79 11.53
N LYS A 279 37.43 7.65 11.19
CA LYS A 279 37.60 8.81 10.31
C LYS A 279 37.39 10.05 11.18
N SER A 280 38.32 10.97 11.25
CA SER A 280 38.19 12.25 11.98
C SER A 280 37.12 13.14 11.33
N ILE A 281 35.83 12.84 11.60
CA ILE A 281 34.66 13.45 10.98
C ILE A 281 34.10 14.50 11.96
N GLY A 282 33.62 15.65 11.44
CA GLY A 282 32.97 16.70 12.22
C GLY A 282 31.68 16.26 12.91
N VAL A 283 31.33 16.92 14.00
CA VAL A 283 30.15 16.58 14.83
C VAL A 283 28.83 16.64 14.03
N GLY A 284 28.68 17.64 13.17
CA GLY A 284 27.50 17.77 12.31
C GLY A 284 27.36 16.61 11.33
N ALA A 285 28.49 16.16 10.76
CA ALA A 285 28.49 15.01 9.87
C ALA A 285 28.09 13.71 10.60
N ILE A 286 28.56 13.52 11.86
CA ILE A 286 28.16 12.37 12.68
C ILE A 286 26.65 12.33 12.88
N ALA A 287 26.06 13.46 13.29
CA ALA A 287 24.63 13.57 13.51
C ALA A 287 23.83 13.30 12.21
N GLY A 288 24.25 13.89 11.09
CA GLY A 288 23.62 13.70 9.79
C GLY A 288 23.70 12.26 9.28
N TYR A 289 24.80 11.57 9.51
CA TYR A 289 24.97 10.17 9.12
C TYR A 289 24.10 9.23 9.97
N ILE A 290 23.97 9.48 11.27
CA ILE A 290 23.05 8.75 12.15
C ILE A 290 21.62 8.91 11.65
N GLN A 291 21.23 10.13 11.29
CA GLN A 291 19.91 10.41 10.76
C GLN A 291 19.69 9.77 9.38
N ALA A 292 20.66 9.83 8.48
CA ALA A 292 20.60 9.18 7.18
C ALA A 292 20.44 7.65 7.32
N PHE A 293 21.17 7.03 8.24
CA PHE A 293 21.06 5.62 8.55
C PHE A 293 19.64 5.25 9.06
N SER A 294 19.16 5.98 10.07
CA SER A 294 17.83 5.76 10.65
C SER A 294 16.72 5.93 9.60
N SER A 295 16.79 7.00 8.78
CA SER A 295 15.83 7.26 7.70
C SER A 295 15.88 6.18 6.62
N THR A 296 17.05 5.70 6.26
CA THR A 296 17.22 4.60 5.29
C THR A 296 16.58 3.31 5.81
N GLN A 297 16.84 2.97 7.08
CA GLN A 297 16.26 1.80 7.72
C GLN A 297 14.73 1.88 7.75
N GLN A 298 14.18 3.02 8.12
CA GLN A 298 12.74 3.22 8.13
C GLN A 298 12.13 3.07 6.73
N GLN A 299 12.75 3.64 5.69
CA GLN A 299 12.24 3.50 4.32
C GLN A 299 12.31 2.06 3.81
N LEU A 300 13.33 1.29 4.19
CA LEU A 300 13.42 -0.14 3.86
C LEU A 300 12.34 -0.96 4.56
N GLN A 301 12.04 -0.66 5.83
CA GLN A 301 10.93 -1.29 6.56
C GLN A 301 9.58 -0.93 5.94
N ASP A 302 9.37 0.32 5.59
CA ASP A 302 8.15 0.79 4.93
C ASP A 302 7.93 0.09 3.57
N LEU A 303 8.97 -0.05 2.75
CA LEU A 303 8.88 -0.82 1.50
C LEU A 303 8.46 -2.27 1.74
N SER A 304 9.00 -2.90 2.79
CA SER A 304 8.60 -4.26 3.17
C SER A 304 7.14 -4.32 3.60
N PHE A 305 6.67 -3.34 4.37
CA PHE A 305 5.29 -3.27 4.86
C PHE A 305 4.29 -3.03 3.72
N TYR A 306 4.53 -2.04 2.88
CA TYR A 306 3.63 -1.71 1.76
C TYR A 306 3.68 -2.75 0.64
N GLY A 307 4.80 -3.44 0.48
CA GLY A 307 4.92 -4.56 -0.45
C GLY A 307 3.92 -5.69 -0.18
N LYS A 308 3.58 -5.95 1.10
CA LYS A 308 2.57 -6.95 1.49
C LYS A 308 1.17 -6.60 0.95
N TRP A 309 0.79 -5.34 1.01
CA TRP A 309 -0.50 -4.85 0.52
C TRP A 309 -0.63 -5.00 -1.00
N PHE A 310 0.47 -4.94 -1.72
CA PHE A 310 0.49 -5.09 -3.17
C PHE A 310 -0.03 -6.47 -3.61
N PHE A 311 0.24 -7.53 -2.85
CA PHE A 311 -0.30 -8.88 -3.14
C PHE A 311 -1.81 -8.95 -3.01
N ALA A 312 -2.38 -8.37 -1.94
CA ALA A 312 -3.82 -8.36 -1.72
C ALA A 312 -4.56 -7.54 -2.79
N ILE A 313 -3.95 -6.45 -3.23
CA ILE A 313 -4.50 -5.59 -4.27
C ILE A 313 -4.39 -6.27 -5.65
N ASN A 314 -3.28 -6.93 -5.95
CA ASN A 314 -3.12 -7.68 -7.20
C ASN A 314 -4.18 -8.76 -7.37
N LYS A 315 -4.58 -9.45 -6.30
CA LYS A 315 -5.64 -10.46 -6.34
C LYS A 315 -6.99 -9.86 -6.72
N TYR A 316 -7.29 -8.65 -6.23
CA TYR A 316 -8.50 -7.93 -6.65
C TYR A 316 -8.50 -7.66 -8.16
N PHE A 317 -7.39 -7.16 -8.70
CA PHE A 317 -7.26 -6.91 -10.15
C PHE A 317 -7.21 -8.19 -10.96
N GLU A 318 -6.73 -9.30 -10.41
CA GLU A 318 -6.80 -10.63 -11.03
C GLU A 318 -8.26 -11.05 -11.25
N ASN A 319 -9.10 -10.91 -10.22
CA ASN A 319 -10.53 -11.18 -10.34
C ASN A 319 -11.19 -10.23 -11.36
N TYR A 320 -10.84 -8.94 -11.32
CA TYR A 320 -11.36 -7.94 -12.24
C TYR A 320 -11.04 -8.28 -13.70
N PHE A 321 -9.77 -8.57 -14.03
CA PHE A 321 -9.38 -8.93 -15.38
C PHE A 321 -9.90 -10.29 -15.81
N CYS A 322 -10.09 -11.23 -14.89
CA CYS A 322 -10.70 -12.51 -15.18
C CYS A 322 -12.15 -12.33 -15.71
N ILE A 323 -12.92 -11.44 -15.12
CA ILE A 323 -14.28 -11.10 -15.61
C ILE A 323 -14.23 -10.29 -16.89
N LEU A 324 -13.32 -9.32 -16.99
CA LEU A 324 -13.21 -8.46 -18.17
C LEU A 324 -12.80 -9.25 -19.42
N ASP A 325 -11.88 -10.20 -19.28
CA ASP A 325 -11.35 -11.02 -20.37
C ASP A 325 -12.21 -12.26 -20.67
N TYR A 326 -13.30 -12.46 -19.93
CA TYR A 326 -14.19 -13.58 -20.17
C TYR A 326 -14.71 -13.55 -21.62
N LYS A 327 -14.38 -14.60 -22.39
CA LYS A 327 -14.86 -14.77 -23.75
C LYS A 327 -16.29 -15.29 -23.69
N MET A 328 -17.21 -14.50 -24.19
CA MET A 328 -18.60 -14.93 -24.32
C MET A 328 -18.70 -16.07 -25.33
N PRO A 329 -19.35 -17.16 -25.00
CA PRO A 329 -19.75 -18.14 -26.01
C PRO A 329 -20.63 -17.41 -27.05
N LYS A 330 -20.38 -17.69 -28.33
CA LYS A 330 -21.27 -17.18 -29.41
C LYS A 330 -22.70 -17.60 -29.05
N PRO A 331 -23.71 -16.73 -29.25
CA PRO A 331 -25.06 -17.13 -29.02
C PRO A 331 -25.34 -18.37 -29.89
N GLU A 332 -25.62 -19.50 -29.30
CA GLU A 332 -26.22 -20.60 -29.99
C GLU A 332 -27.50 -20.07 -30.62
N THR A 333 -27.64 -20.31 -31.91
CA THR A 333 -28.69 -19.88 -32.81
C THR A 333 -29.99 -19.68 -32.08
N GLN A 334 -30.53 -18.45 -32.08
CA GLN A 334 -31.88 -18.18 -31.61
C GLN A 334 -32.81 -19.17 -32.28
N ILE A 335 -33.43 -20.06 -31.51
CA ILE A 335 -34.58 -20.84 -31.93
C ILE A 335 -35.61 -19.78 -32.31
N LYS A 336 -35.83 -19.57 -33.63
CA LYS A 336 -36.96 -18.84 -34.13
C LYS A 336 -38.20 -19.56 -33.63
N LEU A 337 -38.83 -19.04 -32.59
CA LEU A 337 -40.21 -19.35 -32.31
C LEU A 337 -41.00 -18.80 -33.48
N GLU A 338 -41.33 -19.66 -34.46
CA GLU A 338 -42.35 -19.38 -35.44
C GLU A 338 -43.63 -19.18 -34.67
N GLU A 339 -44.14 -17.93 -34.67
CA GLU A 339 -45.50 -17.62 -34.31
C GLU A 339 -46.43 -18.38 -35.26
N LYS A 340 -46.93 -19.52 -34.84
CA LYS A 340 -48.20 -20.05 -35.32
C LYS A 340 -49.31 -19.49 -34.43
N ILE A 341 -49.73 -18.28 -34.79
CA ILE A 341 -51.07 -17.80 -34.39
C ILE A 341 -52.03 -18.28 -35.48
N HIS A 342 -52.89 -19.22 -35.15
CA HIS A 342 -54.18 -19.49 -35.83
C HIS A 342 -55.26 -19.01 -34.95
#